data_4eb67a85879755dd990a3507ef6681e3
#
_entry.id   4eb67a85879755dd990a3507ef6681e3
#
_cell.length_a   1.000
_cell.length_b   1.000
_cell.length_c   1.000
_cell.angle_alpha   90.00
_cell.angle_beta   90.00
_cell.angle_gamma   90.00
#
_symmetry.space_group_name_H-M   'P 1'
#
loop_
_entity.id
_entity.type
_entity.pdbx_description
1 polymer ?
#
loop_
_entity_poly.entity_id
_entity_poly.type
_entity_poly.pdbx_seq_one_letter_code
_entity_poly.pdbx_strand_id
1 'polypeptide(L)'
;MNKKLINSKRTINKQITTMKKFNKEVTMLDKFRDNYIIYFYGAVFIPNKICIVTEFATYGSLNDLIHKHEIINEKIRIKILIDSAKGISYLHNNGILHRDIKPDNILIFDIEHYTNEFINSKLTDFGSSRNTNMLMTNMTFSKGIGTPIYMSQEVLNQQHYKKPSDIYSFSITIFECMKWGESYSNELFKQLWKITDFIIKGNKLEQ
;
A
#
# COMPACT_ATOMS: atom_id res chain seq x y z
N MET A 1 41.77 -3.53 2.67
CA MET A 1 41.02 -3.27 3.93
C MET A 1 39.69 -2.55 3.78
N ASN A 2 39.39 -1.84 2.71
CA ASN A 2 38.17 -1.00 2.56
C ASN A 2 36.84 -1.72 2.20
N LYS A 3 36.88 -2.86 1.49
CA LYS A 3 35.63 -3.56 1.08
C LYS A 3 34.85 -4.18 2.24
N LYS A 4 35.52 -4.72 3.25
CA LYS A 4 34.85 -5.30 4.45
C LYS A 4 34.14 -4.23 5.30
N LEU A 5 34.74 -3.04 5.45
CA LEU A 5 34.14 -1.91 6.19
C LEU A 5 32.92 -1.33 5.47
N ILE A 6 32.94 -1.25 4.14
CA ILE A 6 31.82 -0.75 3.32
C ILE A 6 30.65 -1.73 3.39
N ASN A 7 30.92 -3.03 3.32
CA ASN A 7 29.88 -4.07 3.42
C ASN A 7 29.25 -4.13 4.81
N SER A 8 30.04 -3.98 5.90
CA SER A 8 29.49 -3.93 7.26
C SER A 8 28.61 -2.69 7.50
N LYS A 9 29.05 -1.50 7.04
CA LYS A 9 28.24 -0.28 7.10
C LYS A 9 26.92 -0.39 6.31
N ARG A 10 26.93 -1.01 5.12
CA ARG A 10 25.71 -1.28 4.32
C ARG A 10 24.75 -2.22 5.03
N THR A 11 25.27 -3.28 5.65
CA THR A 11 24.45 -4.25 6.42
C THR A 11 23.81 -3.58 7.64
N ILE A 12 24.57 -2.83 8.42
CA ILE A 12 24.08 -2.08 9.58
C ILE A 12 23.01 -1.07 9.17
N ASN A 13 23.25 -0.28 8.11
CA ASN A 13 22.26 0.68 7.61
C ASN A 13 20.98 0.02 7.13
N LYS A 14 21.07 -1.16 6.49
CA LYS A 14 19.89 -1.94 6.07
C LYS A 14 19.10 -2.43 7.30
N GLN A 15 19.76 -2.93 8.32
CA GLN A 15 19.12 -3.36 9.57
C GLN A 15 18.44 -2.18 10.31
N ILE A 16 19.09 -1.03 10.42
CA ILE A 16 18.52 0.18 11.02
C ILE A 16 17.28 0.65 10.25
N THR A 17 17.32 0.62 8.92
CA THR A 17 16.18 1.03 8.08
C THR A 17 15.01 0.07 8.26
N THR A 18 15.28 -1.24 8.33
CA THR A 18 14.26 -2.28 8.57
C THR A 18 13.60 -2.09 9.93
N MET A 19 14.40 -1.85 10.99
CA MET A 19 13.88 -1.59 12.34
C MET A 19 13.04 -0.32 12.42
N LYS A 20 13.45 0.75 11.72
CA LYS A 20 12.65 1.99 11.67
C LYS A 20 11.31 1.78 11.00
N LYS A 21 11.26 1.04 9.89
CA LYS A 21 10.03 0.68 9.20
C LYS A 21 9.12 -0.14 10.12
N PHE A 22 9.67 -1.18 10.71
CA PHE A 22 8.96 -2.07 11.63
C PHE A 22 8.36 -1.32 12.82
N ASN A 23 9.17 -0.53 13.55
CA ASN A 23 8.69 0.23 14.71
C ASN A 23 7.57 1.21 14.33
N LYS A 24 7.68 1.82 13.16
CA LYS A 24 6.68 2.72 12.66
C LYS A 24 5.36 2.00 12.34
N GLU A 25 5.44 0.86 11.68
CA GLU A 25 4.28 0.03 11.35
C GLU A 25 3.58 -0.46 12.63
N VAL A 26 4.33 -0.97 13.60
CA VAL A 26 3.81 -1.35 14.92
C VAL A 26 3.11 -0.18 15.61
N THR A 27 3.74 1.00 15.64
CA THR A 27 3.16 2.20 16.26
C THR A 27 1.86 2.62 15.57
N MET A 28 1.79 2.51 14.26
CA MET A 28 0.57 2.85 13.50
C MET A 28 -0.54 1.83 13.75
N LEU A 29 -0.24 0.54 13.68
CA LEU A 29 -1.19 -0.55 13.91
C LEU A 29 -1.73 -0.56 15.36
N ASP A 30 -0.90 -0.23 16.33
CA ASP A 30 -1.31 -0.15 17.74
C ASP A 30 -2.25 1.04 18.01
N LYS A 31 -1.98 2.16 17.34
CA LYS A 31 -2.72 3.42 17.53
C LYS A 31 -4.05 3.47 16.78
N PHE A 32 -4.08 2.95 15.55
CA PHE A 32 -5.23 3.10 14.65
C PHE A 32 -5.97 1.78 14.50
N ARG A 33 -7.14 1.69 15.12
CA ARG A 33 -8.01 0.52 15.12
C ARG A 33 -9.34 0.87 14.47
N ASP A 34 -9.66 0.16 13.41
CA ASP A 34 -10.90 0.30 12.67
C ASP A 34 -11.26 -1.03 12.00
N ASN A 35 -12.53 -1.24 11.70
CA ASN A 35 -13.00 -2.46 11.04
C ASN A 35 -12.38 -2.70 9.66
N TYR A 36 -11.94 -1.63 8.99
CA TYR A 36 -11.35 -1.67 7.63
C TYR A 36 -9.83 -1.57 7.64
N ILE A 37 -9.22 -1.64 8.82
CA ILE A 37 -7.77 -1.72 9.04
C ILE A 37 -7.46 -3.11 9.60
N ILE A 38 -6.36 -3.74 9.15
CA ILE A 38 -5.91 -5.04 9.64
C ILE A 38 -5.82 -5.02 11.18
N TYR A 39 -6.43 -5.99 11.85
CA TYR A 39 -6.36 -6.08 13.30
C TYR A 39 -4.97 -6.54 13.73
N PHE A 40 -4.38 -5.79 14.65
CA PHE A 40 -3.05 -6.03 15.20
C PHE A 40 -3.16 -6.66 16.59
N TYR A 41 -2.60 -7.86 16.75
CA TYR A 41 -2.53 -8.56 18.04
C TYR A 41 -1.28 -8.15 18.82
N GLY A 42 -0.16 -7.88 18.16
CA GLY A 42 1.08 -7.53 18.81
C GLY A 42 2.31 -7.68 17.93
N ALA A 43 3.47 -7.40 18.51
CA ALA A 43 4.75 -7.58 17.85
C ALA A 43 5.70 -8.39 18.72
N VAL A 44 6.51 -9.25 18.12
CA VAL A 44 7.49 -10.09 18.79
C VAL A 44 8.89 -9.62 18.43
N PHE A 45 9.68 -9.36 19.48
CA PHE A 45 11.07 -8.95 19.38
C PHE A 45 11.95 -10.03 20.02
N ILE A 46 12.57 -10.86 19.20
CA ILE A 46 13.59 -11.81 19.67
C ILE A 46 14.88 -11.59 18.89
N PRO A 47 16.05 -11.94 19.44
CA PRO A 47 17.32 -11.79 18.76
C PRO A 47 17.26 -12.37 17.34
N ASN A 48 17.62 -11.55 16.35
CA ASN A 48 17.61 -11.88 14.90
C ASN A 48 16.23 -12.17 14.27
N LYS A 49 15.11 -11.98 14.99
CA LYS A 49 13.77 -12.20 14.45
C LYS A 49 12.77 -11.19 15.00
N ILE A 50 12.18 -10.42 14.11
CA ILE A 50 11.09 -9.49 14.43
C ILE A 50 9.85 -9.92 13.65
N CYS A 51 8.69 -9.97 14.31
CA CYS A 51 7.43 -10.35 13.70
C CYS A 51 6.31 -9.42 14.13
N ILE A 52 5.42 -9.07 13.20
CA ILE A 52 4.13 -8.46 13.47
C ILE A 52 3.09 -9.59 13.44
N VAL A 53 2.20 -9.62 14.44
CA VAL A 53 1.12 -10.60 14.53
C VAL A 53 -0.19 -9.88 14.26
N THR A 54 -0.87 -10.27 13.19
CA THR A 54 -2.15 -9.70 12.76
C THR A 54 -3.21 -10.78 12.61
N GLU A 55 -4.47 -10.39 12.42
CA GLU A 55 -5.50 -11.31 11.96
C GLU A 55 -5.12 -11.94 10.61
N PHE A 56 -5.63 -13.13 10.36
CA PHE A 56 -5.32 -13.88 9.14
C PHE A 56 -6.36 -13.60 8.06
N ALA A 57 -5.90 -13.15 6.90
CA ALA A 57 -6.73 -12.94 5.71
C ALA A 57 -6.86 -14.26 4.94
N THR A 58 -8.05 -14.85 4.94
CA THR A 58 -8.32 -16.18 4.39
C THR A 58 -7.99 -16.28 2.90
N TYR A 59 -8.23 -15.21 2.15
CA TYR A 59 -8.07 -15.17 0.69
C TYR A 59 -6.80 -14.45 0.22
N GLY A 60 -5.90 -14.07 1.15
CA GLY A 60 -4.69 -13.33 0.80
C GLY A 60 -4.96 -11.88 0.45
N SER A 61 -4.21 -11.31 -0.50
CA SER A 61 -4.38 -9.95 -1.00
C SER A 61 -5.29 -9.90 -2.22
N LEU A 62 -5.81 -8.70 -2.53
CA LEU A 62 -6.55 -8.45 -3.79
C LEU A 62 -5.66 -8.78 -5.01
N ASN A 63 -4.35 -8.50 -4.91
CA ASN A 63 -3.39 -8.85 -5.94
C ASN A 63 -3.30 -10.37 -6.17
N ASP A 64 -3.31 -11.17 -5.09
CA ASP A 64 -3.32 -12.63 -5.18
C ASP A 64 -4.55 -13.14 -5.92
N LEU A 65 -5.73 -12.58 -5.65
CA LEU A 65 -6.97 -12.97 -6.32
C LEU A 65 -6.97 -12.61 -7.82
N ILE A 66 -6.51 -11.40 -8.16
CA ILE A 66 -6.39 -10.94 -9.55
C ILE A 66 -5.45 -11.89 -10.34
N HIS A 67 -4.30 -12.25 -9.77
CA HIS A 67 -3.30 -13.11 -10.44
C HIS A 67 -3.71 -14.58 -10.52
N LYS A 68 -4.48 -15.07 -9.56
CA LYS A 68 -5.04 -16.43 -9.62
C LYS A 68 -6.17 -16.56 -10.64
N HIS A 69 -6.63 -15.44 -11.21
CA HIS A 69 -7.76 -15.38 -12.14
C HIS A 69 -9.04 -16.03 -11.58
N GLU A 70 -9.22 -16.01 -10.26
CA GLU A 70 -10.45 -16.49 -9.63
C GLU A 70 -11.64 -15.67 -10.09
N ILE A 71 -12.72 -16.34 -10.49
CA ILE A 71 -13.93 -15.66 -10.93
C ILE A 71 -14.69 -15.14 -9.70
N ILE A 72 -14.61 -13.83 -9.48
CA ILE A 72 -15.29 -13.16 -8.37
C ILE A 72 -16.41 -12.28 -8.92
N ASN A 73 -17.59 -12.40 -8.30
CA ASN A 73 -18.76 -11.60 -8.65
C ASN A 73 -18.44 -10.09 -8.56
N GLU A 74 -18.91 -9.33 -9.55
CA GLU A 74 -18.69 -7.87 -9.60
C GLU A 74 -19.17 -7.14 -8.34
N LYS A 75 -20.30 -7.57 -7.74
CA LYS A 75 -20.79 -7.00 -6.48
C LYS A 75 -19.78 -7.18 -5.33
N ILE A 76 -19.08 -8.32 -5.29
CA ILE A 76 -18.02 -8.57 -4.31
C ILE A 76 -16.83 -7.65 -4.59
N ARG A 77 -16.42 -7.47 -5.85
CA ARG A 77 -15.33 -6.54 -6.22
C ARG A 77 -15.66 -5.11 -5.79
N ILE A 78 -16.88 -4.66 -6.05
CA ILE A 78 -17.37 -3.35 -5.61
C ILE A 78 -17.35 -3.25 -4.08
N LYS A 79 -17.79 -4.29 -3.37
CA LYS A 79 -17.80 -4.31 -1.89
C LYS A 79 -16.37 -4.23 -1.33
N ILE A 80 -15.41 -4.97 -1.89
CA ILE A 80 -13.97 -4.89 -1.56
C ILE A 80 -13.48 -3.44 -1.69
N LEU A 81 -13.82 -2.77 -2.80
CA LEU A 81 -13.42 -1.38 -3.04
C LEU A 81 -14.10 -0.41 -2.07
N ILE A 82 -15.37 -0.61 -1.71
CA ILE A 82 -16.08 0.19 -0.72
C ILE A 82 -15.41 0.06 0.66
N ASP A 83 -15.08 -1.15 1.08
CA ASP A 83 -14.44 -1.39 2.38
C ASP A 83 -13.03 -0.77 2.42
N SER A 84 -12.27 -0.90 1.32
CA SER A 84 -10.96 -0.26 1.19
C SER A 84 -11.08 1.27 1.24
N ALA A 85 -12.08 1.86 0.57
CA ALA A 85 -12.35 3.30 0.62
C ALA A 85 -12.67 3.79 2.03
N LYS A 86 -13.44 3.01 2.81
CA LYS A 86 -13.73 3.31 4.22
C LYS A 86 -12.46 3.31 5.07
N GLY A 87 -11.56 2.33 4.86
CA GLY A 87 -10.25 2.30 5.52
C GLY A 87 -9.39 3.51 5.18
N ILE A 88 -9.32 3.92 3.90
CA ILE A 88 -8.61 5.13 3.47
C ILE A 88 -9.23 6.38 4.12
N SER A 89 -10.57 6.48 4.13
CA SER A 89 -11.29 7.59 4.75
C SER A 89 -10.98 7.69 6.25
N TYR A 90 -10.97 6.56 6.96
CA TYR A 90 -10.60 6.50 8.37
C TYR A 90 -9.19 7.05 8.60
N LEU A 91 -8.20 6.61 7.82
CA LEU A 91 -6.82 7.10 7.92
C LEU A 91 -6.74 8.61 7.66
N HIS A 92 -7.38 9.09 6.59
CA HIS A 92 -7.38 10.49 6.21
C HIS A 92 -8.06 11.39 7.26
N ASN A 93 -9.13 10.92 7.93
CA ASN A 93 -9.81 11.63 9.00
C ASN A 93 -8.94 11.71 10.27
N ASN A 94 -8.05 10.74 10.46
CA ASN A 94 -7.06 10.73 11.54
C ASN A 94 -5.73 11.42 11.17
N GLY A 95 -5.68 12.11 10.03
CA GLY A 95 -4.49 12.83 9.56
C GLY A 95 -3.35 11.91 9.12
N ILE A 96 -3.65 10.70 8.65
CA ILE A 96 -2.66 9.73 8.18
C ILE A 96 -2.76 9.57 6.67
N LEU A 97 -1.60 9.59 5.99
CA LEU A 97 -1.43 9.19 4.60
C LEU A 97 -0.85 7.78 4.57
N HIS A 98 -1.45 6.90 3.77
CA HIS A 98 -0.99 5.51 3.63
C HIS A 98 0.32 5.43 2.83
N ARG A 99 0.37 6.08 1.66
CA ARG A 99 1.53 6.25 0.78
C ARG A 99 1.98 5.01 0.01
N ASP A 100 1.24 3.90 0.11
CA ASP A 100 1.47 2.69 -0.68
C ASP A 100 0.16 1.92 -0.88
N ILE A 101 -0.90 2.63 -1.33
CA ILE A 101 -2.18 1.98 -1.66
C ILE A 101 -2.00 1.25 -2.99
N LYS A 102 -2.31 -0.06 -2.98
CA LYS A 102 -2.24 -0.96 -4.11
C LYS A 102 -2.94 -2.29 -3.78
N PRO A 103 -3.24 -3.15 -4.76
CA PRO A 103 -3.90 -4.44 -4.52
C PRO A 103 -3.18 -5.36 -3.54
N ASP A 104 -1.82 -5.34 -3.48
CA ASP A 104 -1.04 -6.12 -2.50
C ASP A 104 -1.36 -5.76 -1.06
N ASN A 105 -1.73 -4.49 -0.80
CA ASN A 105 -1.96 -3.94 0.53
C ASN A 105 -3.44 -3.88 0.91
N ILE A 106 -4.30 -4.59 0.16
CA ILE A 106 -5.71 -4.82 0.46
C ILE A 106 -5.89 -6.30 0.71
N LEU A 107 -6.12 -6.68 1.96
CA LEU A 107 -6.29 -8.07 2.38
C LEU A 107 -7.76 -8.46 2.33
N ILE A 108 -8.05 -9.69 1.88
CA ILE A 108 -9.39 -10.19 1.60
C ILE A 108 -9.79 -11.23 2.65
N PHE A 109 -10.92 -11.00 3.29
CA PHE A 109 -11.47 -11.83 4.36
C PHE A 109 -12.70 -12.60 3.96
N ASP A 110 -13.50 -12.06 3.03
CA ASP A 110 -14.73 -12.66 2.54
C ASP A 110 -14.91 -12.38 1.04
N ILE A 111 -15.32 -13.38 0.28
CA ILE A 111 -15.65 -13.30 -1.15
C ILE A 111 -17.05 -13.85 -1.48
N GLU A 112 -17.82 -14.23 -0.47
CA GLU A 112 -19.16 -14.83 -0.63
C GLU A 112 -20.27 -13.83 -0.34
N HIS A 113 -20.05 -12.92 0.62
CA HIS A 113 -21.06 -11.97 1.08
C HIS A 113 -20.73 -10.54 0.62
N TYR A 114 -21.75 -9.82 0.17
CA TYR A 114 -21.62 -8.42 -0.30
C TYR A 114 -22.53 -7.44 0.47
N THR A 115 -23.07 -7.87 1.62
CA THR A 115 -23.87 -7.02 2.50
C THR A 115 -22.99 -6.21 3.46
N ASN A 116 -23.55 -5.16 4.09
CA ASN A 116 -22.82 -4.35 5.06
C ASN A 116 -22.53 -5.07 6.39
N GLU A 117 -23.11 -6.24 6.61
CA GLU A 117 -22.87 -7.08 7.81
C GLU A 117 -21.49 -7.75 7.77
N PHE A 118 -20.91 -7.94 6.57
CA PHE A 118 -19.63 -8.58 6.38
C PHE A 118 -18.57 -7.56 5.94
N ILE A 119 -17.35 -7.77 6.39
CA ILE A 119 -16.18 -6.97 5.98
C ILE A 119 -15.37 -7.83 5.02
N ASN A 120 -15.37 -7.42 3.73
CA ASN A 120 -14.70 -8.17 2.68
C ASN A 120 -13.21 -7.85 2.58
N SER A 121 -12.82 -6.62 2.89
CA SER A 121 -11.41 -6.23 2.80
C SER A 121 -10.96 -5.27 3.90
N LYS A 122 -9.63 -5.30 4.18
CA LYS A 122 -8.97 -4.38 5.11
C LYS A 122 -7.62 -3.93 4.56
N LEU A 123 -7.23 -2.69 4.90
CA LEU A 123 -5.91 -2.15 4.56
C LEU A 123 -4.82 -2.70 5.48
N THR A 124 -3.63 -2.89 4.91
CA THR A 124 -2.41 -3.35 5.60
C THR A 124 -1.15 -2.61 5.12
N ASP A 125 0.02 -2.92 5.65
CA ASP A 125 1.35 -2.34 5.35
C ASP A 125 1.43 -0.83 5.59
N PHE A 126 1.51 -0.44 6.87
CA PHE A 126 1.68 0.95 7.30
C PHE A 126 3.14 1.40 7.40
N GLY A 127 4.09 0.60 6.93
CA GLY A 127 5.52 0.92 6.94
C GLY A 127 5.88 2.21 6.20
N SER A 128 5.10 2.58 5.19
CA SER A 128 5.23 3.81 4.40
C SER A 128 4.42 5.00 4.93
N SER A 129 3.43 4.77 5.81
CA SER A 129 2.44 5.76 6.26
C SER A 129 3.05 6.97 6.98
N ARG A 130 2.41 8.13 6.95
CA ARG A 130 2.86 9.37 7.60
C ARG A 130 1.70 10.19 8.16
N ASN A 131 1.94 10.85 9.30
CA ASN A 131 1.02 11.86 9.81
C ASN A 131 1.14 13.15 8.98
N THR A 132 0.02 13.75 8.58
CA THR A 132 -0.03 14.99 7.80
C THR A 132 0.63 16.16 8.53
N ASN A 133 0.51 16.23 9.85
CA ASN A 133 1.08 17.31 10.66
C ASN A 133 2.63 17.29 10.71
N MET A 134 3.23 16.11 10.54
CA MET A 134 4.71 15.96 10.44
C MET A 134 5.24 16.33 9.05
N LEU A 135 4.37 16.52 8.08
CA LEU A 135 4.72 16.74 6.68
C LEU A 135 5.02 18.21 6.38
N MET A 136 4.62 19.13 7.26
CA MET A 136 4.80 20.55 7.03
C MET A 136 6.25 21.05 7.12
N THR A 137 7.17 20.27 7.70
CA THR A 137 8.52 20.73 7.98
C THR A 137 9.62 20.20 7.07
N ASN A 138 9.50 18.99 6.46
CA ASN A 138 10.57 18.41 5.63
C ASN A 138 10.05 17.30 4.69
N MET A 139 9.22 17.62 3.71
CA MET A 139 8.89 16.65 2.68
C MET A 139 9.84 16.70 1.50
N THR A 140 10.97 16.09 1.66
CA THR A 140 11.72 15.58 0.51
C THR A 140 11.16 14.21 0.14
N PHE A 141 10.95 14.01 -1.15
CA PHE A 141 10.70 12.69 -1.74
C PHE A 141 11.72 11.70 -1.17
N SER A 142 11.27 10.77 -0.33
CA SER A 142 12.15 9.71 0.17
C SER A 142 12.27 8.69 -0.95
N LYS A 143 13.38 8.68 -1.69
CA LYS A 143 13.67 7.66 -2.71
C LYS A 143 13.34 6.27 -2.19
N GLY A 144 12.50 5.51 -2.91
CA GLY A 144 12.16 4.13 -2.61
C GLY A 144 10.99 3.92 -1.65
N ILE A 145 10.11 4.92 -1.45
CA ILE A 145 8.84 4.74 -0.73
C ILE A 145 7.70 4.68 -1.73
N GLY A 146 6.87 3.64 -1.61
CA GLY A 146 5.74 3.35 -2.47
C GLY A 146 6.11 2.62 -3.76
N THR A 147 5.10 2.23 -4.53
CA THR A 147 5.24 1.48 -5.78
C THR A 147 4.99 2.43 -6.96
N PRO A 148 5.99 2.69 -7.83
CA PRO A 148 5.93 3.76 -8.84
C PRO A 148 4.71 3.75 -9.75
N ILE A 149 4.19 2.57 -10.11
CA ILE A 149 3.02 2.42 -10.99
C ILE A 149 1.70 2.94 -10.38
N TYR A 150 1.64 3.07 -9.05
CA TYR A 150 0.51 3.64 -8.31
C TYR A 150 0.76 5.08 -7.87
N MET A 151 1.91 5.67 -8.19
CA MET A 151 2.22 7.05 -7.79
C MET A 151 1.60 8.06 -8.74
N SER A 152 1.03 9.12 -8.18
CA SER A 152 0.53 10.24 -8.95
C SER A 152 1.66 11.06 -9.58
N GLN A 153 1.32 11.84 -10.61
CA GLN A 153 2.25 12.68 -11.35
C GLN A 153 3.06 13.61 -10.43
N GLU A 154 2.41 14.26 -9.47
CA GLU A 154 3.06 15.16 -8.53
C GLU A 154 4.08 14.43 -7.64
N VAL A 155 3.77 13.17 -7.24
CA VAL A 155 4.70 12.35 -6.43
C VAL A 155 5.90 11.92 -7.26
N LEU A 156 5.71 11.48 -8.50
CA LEU A 156 6.80 11.13 -9.41
C LEU A 156 7.70 12.33 -9.73
N ASN A 157 7.12 13.54 -9.81
CA ASN A 157 7.83 14.80 -9.96
C ASN A 157 8.46 15.33 -8.66
N GLN A 158 8.55 14.48 -7.61
CA GLN A 158 9.17 14.80 -6.33
C GLN A 158 8.50 15.96 -5.57
N GLN A 159 7.23 16.20 -5.82
CA GLN A 159 6.42 17.15 -5.08
C GLN A 159 5.89 16.53 -3.77
N HIS A 160 5.17 17.34 -2.98
CA HIS A 160 4.63 16.89 -1.71
C HIS A 160 3.51 15.86 -1.86
N TYR A 161 3.65 14.75 -1.14
CA TYR A 161 2.59 13.75 -1.03
C TYR A 161 1.44 14.27 -0.16
N LYS A 162 0.21 14.19 -0.67
CA LYS A 162 -1.01 14.66 0.00
C LYS A 162 -2.12 13.61 -0.08
N LYS A 163 -3.27 13.84 0.59
CA LYS A 163 -4.44 12.95 0.48
C LYS A 163 -4.82 12.62 -0.98
N PRO A 164 -4.86 13.58 -1.93
CA PRO A 164 -5.12 13.25 -3.34
C PRO A 164 -4.16 12.23 -3.95
N SER A 165 -2.92 12.15 -3.47
CA SER A 165 -1.96 11.15 -3.96
C SER A 165 -2.35 9.72 -3.56
N ASP A 166 -2.90 9.51 -2.34
CA ASP A 166 -3.51 8.23 -1.95
C ASP A 166 -4.74 7.90 -2.81
N ILE A 167 -5.57 8.92 -3.12
CA ILE A 167 -6.76 8.75 -3.98
C ILE A 167 -6.36 8.37 -5.40
N TYR A 168 -5.27 8.93 -5.94
CA TYR A 168 -4.73 8.50 -7.23
C TYR A 168 -4.31 7.03 -7.20
N SER A 169 -3.53 6.62 -6.19
CA SER A 169 -3.11 5.22 -6.01
C SER A 169 -4.32 4.28 -5.93
N PHE A 170 -5.36 4.71 -5.21
CA PHE A 170 -6.61 3.97 -5.11
C PHE A 170 -7.37 3.92 -6.44
N SER A 171 -7.34 4.97 -7.28
CA SER A 171 -7.99 4.95 -8.60
C SER A 171 -7.36 3.92 -9.54
N ILE A 172 -6.05 3.74 -9.52
CA ILE A 172 -5.36 2.67 -10.26
C ILE A 172 -5.76 1.29 -9.70
N THR A 173 -5.86 1.16 -8.39
CA THR A 173 -6.35 -0.07 -7.73
C THR A 173 -7.79 -0.41 -8.14
N ILE A 174 -8.69 0.59 -8.21
CA ILE A 174 -10.06 0.43 -8.72
C ILE A 174 -10.04 -0.09 -10.16
N PHE A 175 -9.22 0.52 -11.02
CA PHE A 175 -9.09 0.12 -12.42
C PHE A 175 -8.68 -1.35 -12.54
N GLU A 176 -7.65 -1.79 -11.78
CA GLU A 176 -7.18 -3.19 -11.78
C GLU A 176 -8.24 -4.16 -11.24
N CYS A 177 -8.93 -3.80 -10.16
CA CYS A 177 -9.99 -4.61 -9.57
C CYS A 177 -11.19 -4.77 -10.53
N MET A 178 -11.60 -3.71 -11.22
CA MET A 178 -12.73 -3.77 -12.17
C MET A 178 -12.36 -4.48 -13.47
N LYS A 179 -11.17 -4.19 -14.03
CA LYS A 179 -10.60 -4.88 -15.18
C LYS A 179 -10.29 -6.35 -14.89
N TRP A 180 -10.06 -6.68 -13.62
CA TRP A 180 -9.56 -7.97 -13.12
C TRP A 180 -8.23 -8.37 -13.74
N GLY A 181 -7.29 -7.42 -13.72
CA GLY A 181 -5.95 -7.58 -14.30
C GLY A 181 -5.08 -6.34 -14.11
N GLU A 182 -3.83 -6.44 -14.49
CA GLU A 182 -2.85 -5.35 -14.36
C GLU A 182 -3.21 -4.11 -15.19
N SER A 183 -3.04 -2.93 -14.63
CA SER A 183 -3.33 -1.65 -15.28
C SER A 183 -2.45 -1.37 -16.49
N TYR A 184 -1.17 -1.74 -16.43
CA TYR A 184 -0.18 -1.48 -17.46
C TYR A 184 0.29 -2.78 -18.15
N SER A 185 -0.66 -3.58 -18.67
CA SER A 185 -0.41 -4.95 -19.18
C SER A 185 -0.02 -5.03 -20.65
N ASN A 186 0.01 -3.92 -21.40
CA ASN A 186 0.35 -3.96 -22.83
C ASN A 186 1.86 -3.88 -23.11
N GLU A 187 2.27 -4.22 -24.35
CA GLU A 187 3.65 -4.23 -24.82
C GLU A 187 4.39 -2.90 -24.60
N LEU A 188 3.67 -1.76 -24.62
CA LEU A 188 4.24 -0.43 -24.42
C LEU A 188 4.77 -0.24 -23.00
N PHE A 189 4.23 -0.99 -22.03
CA PHE A 189 4.50 -0.83 -20.60
C PHE A 189 5.40 -1.91 -20.01
N LYS A 190 6.08 -2.72 -20.80
CA LYS A 190 7.02 -3.75 -20.32
C LYS A 190 8.13 -3.22 -19.40
N GLN A 191 8.40 -1.93 -19.46
CA GLN A 191 9.48 -1.31 -18.68
C GLN A 191 8.92 -0.24 -17.76
N LEU A 192 9.27 -0.31 -16.49
CA LEU A 192 8.78 0.60 -15.44
C LEU A 192 8.97 2.10 -15.80
N TRP A 193 10.08 2.46 -16.43
CA TRP A 193 10.33 3.85 -16.81
C TRP A 193 9.34 4.38 -17.87
N LYS A 194 8.81 3.52 -18.75
CA LYS A 194 7.77 3.91 -19.71
C LYS A 194 6.44 4.21 -19.01
N ILE A 195 6.09 3.45 -17.97
CA ILE A 195 4.92 3.70 -17.15
C ILE A 195 5.07 5.03 -16.42
N THR A 196 6.20 5.27 -15.77
CA THR A 196 6.45 6.53 -15.07
C THR A 196 6.48 7.74 -16.01
N ASP A 197 7.07 7.62 -17.18
CA ASP A 197 7.05 8.67 -18.22
C ASP A 197 5.63 8.97 -18.71
N PHE A 198 4.82 7.93 -18.93
CA PHE A 198 3.42 8.05 -19.29
C PHE A 198 2.62 8.84 -18.24
N ILE A 199 2.79 8.50 -16.95
CA ILE A 199 2.11 9.19 -15.83
C ILE A 199 2.62 10.63 -15.71
N ILE A 200 3.94 10.86 -15.80
CA ILE A 200 4.53 12.20 -15.68
C ILE A 200 4.04 13.14 -16.79
N LYS A 201 3.75 12.62 -17.97
CA LYS A 201 3.15 13.37 -19.08
C LYS A 201 1.67 13.67 -18.91
N GLY A 202 1.06 13.20 -17.82
CA GLY A 202 -0.37 13.43 -17.52
C GLY A 202 -1.33 12.56 -18.34
N ASN A 203 -0.82 11.52 -19.00
CA ASN A 203 -1.67 10.57 -19.74
C ASN A 203 -2.52 9.73 -18.77
N LYS A 204 -3.67 9.27 -19.25
CA LYS A 204 -4.62 8.46 -18.47
C LYS A 204 -4.74 7.07 -19.09
N LEU A 205 -5.03 6.08 -18.23
CA LEU A 205 -5.42 4.76 -18.71
C LEU A 205 -6.77 4.86 -19.41
N GLU A 206 -6.88 4.27 -20.58
CA GLU A 206 -8.13 4.11 -21.33
C GLU A 206 -8.68 2.69 -21.06
N GLN A 207 -10.01 2.59 -21.01
CA GLN A 207 -10.72 1.31 -20.83
C GLN A 207 -10.70 0.48 -22.11
#